data_c797baa9625bb68e3178d4ea42ab35c1
#
_entry.id   c797baa9625bb68e3178d4ea42ab35c1
#
_cell.length_a   1.000
_cell.length_b   1.000
_cell.length_c   1.000
_cell.angle_alpha   90.00
_cell.angle_beta   90.00
_cell.angle_gamma   90.00
#
_symmetry.space_group_name_H-M   'P 1'
#
loop_
_entity.id
_entity.type
_entity.pdbx_description
1 polymer ?
#
loop_
_entity_poly.entity_id
_entity_poly.type
_entity_poly.pdbx_seq_one_letter_code
_entity_poly.pdbx_strand_id
1 'polypeptide(L)'
;MIWFIVNLFTDSGEEEAEETQEPEVEVTVREKVKAAAVLVTILVAFHLFLLYGCLTGASFYSSADEQFVRHSMFHPMGKVYELSDVERVEAGFYGFVLSAWKEKGDFYYEVTFSDGRTENWAELSGGEEDSDPWEDLLELDRILMDAGVEKASDWDHREHFPYDQSCLDICDEILNNS
;
A
#
# COMPACT_ATOMS: atom_id res chain seq x y z
N MET A 1 19.83 -15.12 12.25
CA MET A 1 19.86 -15.04 10.77
C MET A 1 21.30 -14.90 10.23
N ILE A 2 22.14 -14.03 10.78
CA ILE A 2 23.57 -13.89 10.38
C ILE A 2 24.36 -15.17 10.63
N TRP A 3 24.11 -15.90 11.73
CA TRP A 3 24.78 -17.16 12.09
C TRP A 3 24.47 -18.31 11.11
N PHE A 4 23.28 -18.30 10.51
CA PHE A 4 22.87 -19.31 9.51
C PHE A 4 23.60 -19.13 8.17
N ILE A 5 23.90 -17.90 7.79
CA ILE A 5 24.65 -17.59 6.55
C ILE A 5 26.12 -18.00 6.69
N VAL A 6 26.71 -17.84 7.87
CA VAL A 6 28.10 -18.25 8.12
C VAL A 6 28.25 -19.79 8.08
N ASN A 7 27.30 -20.56 8.61
CA ASN A 7 27.35 -22.02 8.59
C ASN A 7 27.12 -22.63 7.19
N LEU A 8 26.42 -21.96 6.29
CA LEU A 8 26.23 -22.43 4.91
C LEU A 8 27.53 -22.44 4.10
N PHE A 9 28.56 -21.73 4.57
CA PHE A 9 29.86 -21.63 3.92
C PHE A 9 30.99 -22.41 4.62
N THR A 10 30.72 -23.06 5.79
CA THR A 10 31.72 -23.75 6.56
C THR A 10 31.56 -25.27 6.61
N ASP A 11 30.46 -25.81 6.10
CA ASP A 11 30.24 -27.27 6.08
C ASP A 11 30.65 -27.85 4.71
N SER A 12 31.95 -28.11 4.56
CA SER A 12 32.48 -29.01 3.54
C SER A 12 33.04 -30.23 4.26
N GLY A 13 32.15 -31.21 4.48
CA GLY A 13 32.52 -32.52 4.92
C GLY A 13 33.49 -33.20 3.93
N GLU A 14 34.51 -33.81 4.49
CA GLU A 14 35.43 -34.70 3.81
C GLU A 14 34.68 -35.91 3.25
N GLU A 15 34.52 -35.99 1.95
CA GLU A 15 34.28 -37.24 1.24
C GLU A 15 35.41 -37.42 0.22
N GLU A 16 36.26 -38.40 0.48
CA GLU A 16 37.24 -38.94 -0.46
C GLU A 16 36.49 -39.58 -1.66
N ALA A 17 36.64 -39.02 -2.84
CA ALA A 17 36.34 -39.67 -4.10
C ALA A 17 37.25 -39.15 -5.20
N GLU A 18 37.87 -40.11 -5.80
CA GLU A 18 38.75 -40.18 -6.97
C GLU A 18 38.75 -39.04 -8.00
N GLU A 19 39.94 -38.64 -8.29
CA GLU A 19 40.55 -37.74 -9.24
C GLU A 19 39.90 -37.67 -10.61
N THR A 20 39.23 -36.51 -10.89
CA THR A 20 39.27 -35.89 -12.21
C THR A 20 39.57 -34.42 -12.01
N GLN A 21 40.83 -34.01 -12.25
CA GLN A 21 41.33 -32.65 -12.08
C GLN A 21 40.70 -31.71 -13.13
N GLU A 22 39.56 -31.12 -12.79
CA GLU A 22 39.20 -29.81 -13.29
C GLU A 22 39.93 -28.74 -12.45
N PRO A 23 40.44 -27.64 -13.03
CA PRO A 23 41.15 -26.63 -12.26
C PRO A 23 40.19 -25.98 -11.26
N GLU A 24 40.27 -26.44 -10.01
CA GLU A 24 39.56 -25.82 -8.89
C GLU A 24 40.07 -24.38 -8.76
N VAL A 25 39.25 -23.41 -9.20
CA VAL A 25 39.54 -22.01 -8.97
C VAL A 25 39.49 -21.78 -7.48
N GLU A 26 40.64 -21.82 -6.83
CA GLU A 26 40.82 -21.54 -5.41
C GLU A 26 40.43 -20.11 -5.11
N VAL A 27 39.10 -19.89 -4.92
CA VAL A 27 38.55 -18.59 -4.55
C VAL A 27 39.09 -18.26 -3.16
N THR A 28 40.01 -17.33 -3.12
CA THR A 28 40.68 -16.94 -1.87
C THR A 28 39.66 -16.46 -0.85
N VAL A 29 39.87 -16.72 0.43
CA VAL A 29 39.01 -16.24 1.55
C VAL A 29 38.69 -14.76 1.41
N ARG A 30 39.63 -13.97 0.91
CA ARG A 30 39.45 -12.52 0.66
C ARG A 30 38.38 -12.23 -0.38
N GLU A 31 38.25 -13.04 -1.41
CA GLU A 31 37.22 -12.88 -2.46
C GLU A 31 35.84 -13.29 -1.97
N LYS A 32 35.78 -14.37 -1.16
CA LYS A 32 34.54 -14.80 -0.48
C LYS A 32 34.03 -13.70 0.46
N VAL A 33 34.92 -13.07 1.24
CA VAL A 33 34.57 -11.96 2.13
C VAL A 33 34.10 -10.73 1.35
N LYS A 34 34.74 -10.39 0.23
CA LYS A 34 34.28 -9.29 -0.64
C LYS A 34 32.90 -9.57 -1.23
N ALA A 35 32.67 -10.78 -1.75
CA ALA A 35 31.40 -11.18 -2.31
C ALA A 35 30.28 -11.13 -1.25
N ALA A 36 30.55 -11.62 -0.03
CA ALA A 36 29.60 -11.52 1.09
C ALA A 36 29.31 -10.06 1.48
N ALA A 37 30.32 -9.19 1.52
CA ALA A 37 30.16 -7.78 1.83
C ALA A 37 29.29 -7.08 0.76
N VAL A 38 29.50 -7.37 -0.52
CA VAL A 38 28.68 -6.84 -1.63
C VAL A 38 27.21 -7.31 -1.49
N LEU A 39 27.01 -8.61 -1.23
CA LEU A 39 25.66 -9.15 -1.04
C LEU A 39 24.93 -8.49 0.13
N VAL A 40 25.59 -8.34 1.27
CA VAL A 40 25.02 -7.65 2.44
C VAL A 40 24.67 -6.21 2.12
N THR A 41 25.54 -5.49 1.38
CA THR A 41 25.27 -4.11 0.97
C THR A 41 24.04 -4.02 0.08
N ILE A 42 23.89 -4.92 -0.89
CA ILE A 42 22.71 -4.98 -1.77
C ILE A 42 21.44 -5.26 -0.96
N LEU A 43 21.47 -6.21 -0.03
CA LEU A 43 20.33 -6.55 0.82
C LEU A 43 19.92 -5.36 1.70
N VAL A 44 20.88 -4.67 2.30
CA VAL A 44 20.61 -3.47 3.11
C VAL A 44 20.00 -2.36 2.26
N ALA A 45 20.57 -2.07 1.09
CA ALA A 45 20.07 -1.07 0.17
C ALA A 45 18.63 -1.39 -0.28
N PHE A 46 18.35 -2.67 -0.57
CA PHE A 46 17.01 -3.13 -0.95
C PHE A 46 15.99 -2.95 0.20
N HIS A 47 16.37 -3.29 1.44
CA HIS A 47 15.49 -3.08 2.59
C HIS A 47 15.23 -1.60 2.87
N LEU A 48 16.26 -0.75 2.74
CA LEU A 48 16.09 0.71 2.87
C LEU A 48 15.17 1.26 1.78
N PHE A 49 15.27 0.75 0.55
CA PHE A 49 14.39 1.13 -0.55
C PHE A 49 12.92 0.72 -0.29
N LEU A 50 12.69 -0.52 0.20
CA LEU A 50 11.35 -0.97 0.58
C LEU A 50 10.78 -0.14 1.73
N LEU A 51 11.59 0.12 2.77
CA LEU A 51 11.18 0.95 3.90
C LEU A 51 10.80 2.37 3.44
N TYR A 52 11.61 2.96 2.57
CA TYR A 52 11.34 4.27 1.98
C TYR A 52 10.02 4.26 1.19
N GLY A 53 9.79 3.22 0.36
CA GLY A 53 8.54 3.05 -0.38
C GLY A 53 7.30 2.94 0.53
N CYS A 54 7.40 2.18 1.62
CA CYS A 54 6.33 2.07 2.61
C CYS A 54 6.04 3.40 3.31
N LEU A 55 7.08 4.15 3.69
CA LEU A 55 6.92 5.42 4.38
C LEU A 55 6.38 6.55 3.49
N THR A 56 6.58 6.46 2.17
CA THR A 56 6.16 7.50 1.22
C THR A 56 4.90 7.16 0.45
N GLY A 57 4.31 5.97 0.68
CA GLY A 57 3.07 5.53 0.04
C GLY A 57 1.79 5.91 0.78
N ALA A 58 1.86 6.77 1.80
CA ALA A 58 0.71 7.18 2.59
C ALA A 58 -0.02 8.37 1.96
N SER A 59 -1.36 8.34 2.04
CA SER A 59 -2.22 9.47 1.71
C SER A 59 -3.13 9.73 2.91
N PHE A 60 -3.43 10.98 3.20
CA PHE A 60 -4.36 11.34 4.26
C PHE A 60 -5.10 12.64 3.91
N TYR A 61 -6.28 12.82 4.52
CA TYR A 61 -7.03 14.06 4.50
C TYR A 61 -6.85 14.77 5.84
N SER A 62 -6.55 16.08 5.81
CA SER A 62 -6.49 16.93 6.98
C SER A 62 -7.76 17.77 7.05
N SER A 63 -8.65 17.45 7.98
CA SER A 63 -9.89 18.20 8.19
C SER A 63 -9.62 19.63 8.68
N ALA A 64 -8.54 19.84 9.41
CA ALA A 64 -8.17 21.17 9.91
C ALA A 64 -7.79 22.17 8.80
N ASP A 65 -7.18 21.65 7.73
CA ASP A 65 -6.68 22.45 6.60
C ASP A 65 -7.54 22.25 5.33
N GLU A 66 -8.54 21.37 5.37
CA GLU A 66 -9.36 20.96 4.22
C GLU A 66 -8.51 20.52 3.01
N GLN A 67 -7.44 19.77 3.28
CA GLN A 67 -6.44 19.39 2.29
C GLN A 67 -6.21 17.88 2.26
N PHE A 68 -6.01 17.36 1.06
CA PHE A 68 -5.54 16.01 0.84
C PHE A 68 -4.02 16.03 0.67
N VAL A 69 -3.31 15.23 1.44
CA VAL A 69 -1.85 15.11 1.33
C VAL A 69 -1.51 13.70 0.89
N ARG A 70 -0.85 13.61 -0.25
CA ARG A 70 -0.40 12.35 -0.82
C ARG A 70 1.11 12.27 -0.84
N HIS A 71 1.66 11.30 -0.13
CA HIS A 71 3.06 10.96 -0.20
C HIS A 71 3.31 9.90 -1.28
N SER A 72 4.40 10.01 -2.00
CA SER A 72 4.81 8.99 -2.96
C SER A 72 6.34 8.94 -3.04
N MET A 73 6.88 7.88 -3.64
CA MET A 73 8.32 7.75 -3.85
C MET A 73 8.94 8.95 -4.58
N PHE A 74 8.17 9.59 -5.48
CA PHE A 74 8.63 10.77 -6.24
C PHE A 74 8.30 12.10 -5.55
N HIS A 75 7.42 12.08 -4.55
CA HIS A 75 7.01 13.24 -3.77
C HIS A 75 7.00 12.89 -2.28
N PRO A 76 8.17 12.66 -1.67
CA PRO A 76 8.27 12.23 -0.27
C PRO A 76 7.82 13.31 0.73
N MET A 77 7.83 14.58 0.33
CA MET A 77 7.33 15.70 1.13
C MET A 77 5.80 15.86 1.05
N GLY A 78 5.15 15.00 0.26
CA GLY A 78 3.72 15.08 0.00
C GLY A 78 3.38 16.02 -1.16
N LYS A 79 2.38 15.65 -1.94
CA LYS A 79 1.68 16.55 -2.86
C LYS A 79 0.36 16.90 -2.19
N VAL A 80 0.13 18.20 -2.02
CA VAL A 80 -1.09 18.73 -1.42
C VAL A 80 -2.09 18.99 -2.53
N TYR A 81 -3.34 18.58 -2.30
CA TYR A 81 -4.49 18.93 -3.11
C TYR A 81 -5.51 19.63 -2.21
N GLU A 82 -6.07 20.69 -2.71
CA GLU A 82 -7.18 21.38 -2.06
C GLU A 82 -8.50 20.69 -2.41
N LEU A 83 -9.57 21.01 -1.67
CA LEU A 83 -10.90 20.49 -1.95
C LEU A 83 -11.36 20.84 -3.37
N SER A 84 -10.97 22.03 -3.87
CA SER A 84 -11.23 22.48 -5.24
C SER A 84 -10.49 21.70 -6.33
N ASP A 85 -9.49 20.89 -5.96
CA ASP A 85 -8.77 20.00 -6.89
C ASP A 85 -9.49 18.66 -7.08
N VAL A 86 -10.52 18.37 -6.29
CA VAL A 86 -11.34 17.17 -6.47
C VAL A 86 -12.30 17.39 -7.63
N GLU A 87 -12.20 16.54 -8.64
CA GLU A 87 -13.03 16.60 -9.85
C GLU A 87 -14.31 15.79 -9.68
N ARG A 88 -14.20 14.57 -9.15
CA ARG A 88 -15.33 13.67 -8.95
C ARG A 88 -15.05 12.61 -7.91
N VAL A 89 -16.13 12.01 -7.43
CA VAL A 89 -16.14 10.85 -6.55
C VAL A 89 -16.90 9.71 -7.22
N GLU A 90 -16.37 8.49 -7.08
CA GLU A 90 -17.08 7.26 -7.44
C GLU A 90 -17.13 6.35 -6.21
N ALA A 91 -18.31 5.90 -5.79
CA ALA A 91 -18.49 5.04 -4.64
C ALA A 91 -19.37 3.84 -4.96
N GLY A 92 -19.04 2.66 -4.41
CA GLY A 92 -19.81 1.44 -4.68
C GLY A 92 -19.15 0.19 -4.13
N PHE A 93 -19.57 -0.97 -4.66
CA PHE A 93 -19.05 -2.26 -4.24
C PHE A 93 -18.36 -2.99 -5.39
N TYR A 94 -17.17 -3.52 -5.14
CA TYR A 94 -16.46 -4.27 -6.17
C TYR A 94 -17.23 -5.52 -6.62
N GLY A 95 -17.37 -5.69 -7.93
CA GLY A 95 -17.94 -6.89 -8.54
C GLY A 95 -16.92 -8.02 -8.63
N PHE A 96 -16.18 -8.03 -9.73
CA PHE A 96 -15.09 -8.98 -9.96
C PHE A 96 -13.76 -8.26 -9.84
N VAL A 97 -12.87 -8.76 -8.98
CA VAL A 97 -11.54 -8.16 -8.77
C VAL A 97 -10.44 -9.19 -9.03
N LEU A 98 -9.53 -8.85 -9.93
CA LEU A 98 -8.30 -9.61 -10.19
C LEU A 98 -7.17 -9.16 -9.24
N SER A 99 -7.49 -9.00 -7.95
CA SER A 99 -6.53 -8.58 -6.94
C SER A 99 -6.51 -9.56 -5.78
N ALA A 100 -5.32 -9.88 -5.28
CA ALA A 100 -5.17 -10.73 -4.10
C ALA A 100 -5.64 -10.06 -2.80
N TRP A 101 -5.99 -8.77 -2.85
CA TRP A 101 -6.27 -7.92 -1.69
C TRP A 101 -7.68 -7.32 -1.69
N LYS A 102 -8.45 -7.55 -2.75
CA LYS A 102 -9.82 -7.05 -2.87
C LYS A 102 -10.75 -8.22 -3.14
N GLU A 103 -11.88 -8.23 -2.48
CA GLU A 103 -12.91 -9.26 -2.63
C GLU A 103 -14.17 -8.68 -3.28
N LYS A 104 -15.01 -9.56 -3.81
CA LYS A 104 -16.32 -9.17 -4.31
C LYS A 104 -17.18 -8.67 -3.15
N GLY A 105 -17.73 -7.46 -3.29
CA GLY A 105 -18.51 -6.80 -2.24
C GLY A 105 -17.71 -5.85 -1.37
N ASP A 106 -16.38 -5.80 -1.48
CA ASP A 106 -15.61 -4.75 -0.79
C ASP A 106 -16.07 -3.38 -1.27
N PHE A 107 -16.26 -2.47 -0.33
CA PHE A 107 -16.65 -1.10 -0.64
C PHE A 107 -15.45 -0.31 -1.20
N TYR A 108 -15.69 0.52 -2.20
CA TYR A 108 -14.72 1.46 -2.70
C TYR A 108 -15.26 2.89 -2.65
N TYR A 109 -14.36 3.83 -2.41
CA TYR A 109 -14.63 5.26 -2.45
C TYR A 109 -13.46 5.95 -3.16
N GLU A 110 -13.62 6.13 -4.45
CA GLU A 110 -12.56 6.62 -5.33
C GLU A 110 -12.71 8.12 -5.58
N VAL A 111 -11.73 8.88 -5.13
CA VAL A 111 -11.64 10.33 -5.35
C VAL A 111 -10.70 10.60 -6.52
N THR A 112 -11.19 11.24 -7.56
CA THR A 112 -10.41 11.65 -8.73
C THR A 112 -10.08 13.13 -8.64
N PHE A 113 -8.81 13.46 -8.74
CA PHE A 113 -8.28 14.81 -8.72
C PHE A 113 -8.12 15.40 -10.13
N SER A 114 -8.07 16.72 -10.24
CA SER A 114 -7.96 17.50 -11.48
C SER A 114 -6.72 17.17 -12.34
N ASP A 115 -5.71 16.50 -11.78
CA ASP A 115 -4.58 15.98 -12.53
C ASP A 115 -4.81 14.56 -13.09
N GLY A 116 -6.04 14.04 -12.99
CA GLY A 116 -6.46 12.73 -13.46
C GLY A 116 -6.04 11.56 -12.57
N ARG A 117 -5.53 11.81 -11.38
CA ARG A 117 -5.21 10.77 -10.40
C ARG A 117 -6.44 10.37 -9.62
N THR A 118 -6.52 9.07 -9.33
CA THR A 118 -7.58 8.49 -8.50
C THR A 118 -6.96 7.79 -7.30
N GLU A 119 -7.57 7.99 -6.14
CA GLU A 119 -7.19 7.35 -4.87
C GLU A 119 -8.44 6.72 -4.25
N ASN A 120 -8.30 5.48 -3.76
CA ASN A 120 -9.39 4.81 -3.04
C ASN A 120 -9.28 5.10 -1.54
N TRP A 121 -10.24 5.82 -0.99
CA TRP A 121 -10.25 6.26 0.40
C TRP A 121 -10.95 5.29 1.34
N ALA A 122 -11.71 4.33 0.83
CA ALA A 122 -12.26 3.25 1.65
C ALA A 122 -11.19 2.28 2.18
N GLU A 123 -10.00 2.26 1.56
CA GLU A 123 -8.86 1.43 2.00
C GLU A 123 -7.93 2.15 2.99
N LEU A 124 -8.15 3.43 3.23
CA LEU A 124 -7.35 4.24 4.15
C LEU A 124 -7.84 4.03 5.59
N SER A 125 -7.31 3.01 6.23
CA SER A 125 -7.42 2.86 7.69
C SER A 125 -6.36 3.73 8.35
N GLY A 126 -6.75 4.77 9.07
CA GLY A 126 -5.77 5.56 9.81
C GLY A 126 -6.25 6.95 10.15
N GLY A 127 -7.36 7.05 10.84
CA GLY A 127 -7.69 8.20 11.67
C GLY A 127 -6.88 8.21 12.96
N GLU A 128 -7.16 9.14 13.86
CA GLU A 128 -6.67 9.12 15.24
C GLU A 128 -6.99 7.76 15.89
N GLU A 129 -6.18 7.35 16.85
CA GLU A 129 -6.17 6.01 17.47
C GLU A 129 -7.56 5.54 17.99
N ASP A 130 -8.55 6.45 18.09
CA ASP A 130 -9.91 6.23 18.61
C ASP A 130 -11.03 6.53 17.58
N SER A 131 -10.73 6.86 16.31
CA SER A 131 -11.77 7.15 15.29
C SER A 131 -12.23 5.88 14.56
N ASP A 132 -13.52 5.84 14.20
CA ASP A 132 -14.05 4.80 13.32
C ASP A 132 -13.76 5.20 11.85
N PRO A 133 -12.97 4.42 11.08
CA PRO A 133 -12.64 4.76 9.71
C PRO A 133 -13.86 4.95 8.80
N TRP A 134 -14.97 4.29 9.10
CA TRP A 134 -16.21 4.41 8.33
C TRP A 134 -16.91 5.74 8.62
N GLU A 135 -16.93 6.19 9.88
CA GLU A 135 -17.47 7.50 10.25
C GLU A 135 -16.62 8.62 9.67
N ASP A 136 -15.29 8.49 9.68
CA ASP A 136 -14.37 9.45 9.06
C ASP A 136 -14.62 9.56 7.54
N LEU A 137 -14.87 8.44 6.88
CA LEU A 137 -15.18 8.42 5.45
C LEU A 137 -16.53 9.09 5.15
N LEU A 138 -17.53 8.86 6.00
CA LEU A 138 -18.84 9.51 5.88
C LEU A 138 -18.75 11.02 6.07
N GLU A 139 -17.91 11.48 7.02
CA GLU A 139 -17.69 12.91 7.22
C GLU A 139 -16.99 13.54 6.00
N LEU A 140 -15.98 12.86 5.46
CA LEU A 140 -15.31 13.28 4.23
C LEU A 140 -16.30 13.38 3.05
N ASP A 141 -17.17 12.37 2.91
CA ASP A 141 -18.20 12.38 1.85
C ASP A 141 -19.12 13.60 1.99
N ARG A 142 -19.58 13.91 3.20
CA ARG A 142 -20.41 15.11 3.44
C ARG A 142 -19.71 16.40 3.05
N ILE A 143 -18.42 16.53 3.41
CA ILE A 143 -17.60 17.70 3.05
C ILE A 143 -17.50 17.86 1.53
N LEU A 144 -17.25 16.75 0.81
CA LEU A 144 -17.15 16.77 -0.65
C LEU A 144 -18.47 17.10 -1.33
N MET A 145 -19.58 16.55 -0.82
CA MET A 145 -20.93 16.86 -1.35
C MET A 145 -21.34 18.31 -1.06
N ASP A 146 -21.05 18.82 0.13
CA ASP A 146 -21.29 20.25 0.49
C ASP A 146 -20.46 21.20 -0.39
N ALA A 147 -19.29 20.77 -0.83
CA ALA A 147 -18.45 21.50 -1.79
C ALA A 147 -18.98 21.43 -3.24
N GLY A 148 -19.99 20.60 -3.50
CA GLY A 148 -20.58 20.44 -4.83
C GLY A 148 -19.79 19.55 -5.79
N VAL A 149 -18.98 18.64 -5.27
CA VAL A 149 -18.25 17.66 -6.07
C VAL A 149 -19.23 16.66 -6.69
N GLU A 150 -19.05 16.37 -7.98
CA GLU A 150 -19.87 15.37 -8.68
C GLU A 150 -19.61 13.97 -8.12
N LYS A 151 -20.68 13.22 -7.84
CA LYS A 151 -20.59 11.87 -7.32
C LYS A 151 -21.39 10.88 -8.15
N ALA A 152 -20.78 9.73 -8.42
CA ALA A 152 -21.43 8.58 -9.02
C ALA A 152 -21.49 7.44 -7.99
N SER A 153 -22.71 6.93 -7.73
CA SER A 153 -22.95 5.84 -6.78
C SER A 153 -23.34 4.57 -7.52
N ASP A 154 -22.66 3.45 -7.20
CA ASP A 154 -22.95 2.12 -7.74
C ASP A 154 -23.42 1.18 -6.61
N TRP A 155 -24.64 0.66 -6.76
CA TRP A 155 -25.30 -0.21 -5.79
C TRP A 155 -25.13 -1.70 -6.10
N ASP A 156 -24.51 -2.02 -7.23
CA ASP A 156 -24.30 -3.41 -7.63
C ASP A 156 -23.38 -4.11 -6.63
N HIS A 157 -23.64 -5.38 -6.37
CA HIS A 157 -22.84 -6.25 -5.49
C HIS A 157 -22.87 -5.93 -3.98
N ARG A 158 -23.71 -5.00 -3.53
CA ARG A 158 -23.91 -4.66 -2.13
C ARG A 158 -24.23 -5.88 -1.24
N GLU A 159 -24.95 -6.87 -1.79
CA GLU A 159 -25.33 -8.10 -1.08
C GLU A 159 -24.14 -9.02 -0.70
N HIS A 160 -22.94 -8.70 -1.22
CA HIS A 160 -21.71 -9.43 -0.93
C HIS A 160 -20.79 -8.71 0.07
N PHE A 161 -21.25 -7.57 0.63
CA PHE A 161 -20.44 -6.80 1.59
C PHE A 161 -20.02 -7.66 2.77
N PRO A 162 -18.70 -7.73 3.08
CA PRO A 162 -18.15 -8.73 3.99
C PRO A 162 -18.19 -8.33 5.48
N TYR A 163 -18.50 -7.06 5.76
CA TYR A 163 -18.48 -6.53 7.12
C TYR A 163 -19.87 -6.56 7.78
N ASP A 164 -19.97 -6.04 9.00
CA ASP A 164 -21.22 -6.01 9.75
C ASP A 164 -22.24 -4.99 9.21
N GLN A 165 -23.49 -5.06 9.74
CA GLN A 165 -24.56 -4.23 9.29
C GLN A 165 -24.34 -2.74 9.60
N SER A 166 -23.60 -2.39 10.64
CA SER A 166 -23.34 -0.99 10.99
C SER A 166 -22.45 -0.32 9.95
N CYS A 167 -21.42 -1.00 9.47
CA CYS A 167 -20.60 -0.51 8.38
C CYS A 167 -21.39 -0.40 7.07
N LEU A 168 -22.26 -1.37 6.79
CA LEU A 168 -23.10 -1.34 5.60
C LEU A 168 -24.09 -0.16 5.62
N ASP A 169 -24.64 0.16 6.79
CA ASP A 169 -25.55 1.31 6.96
C ASP A 169 -24.83 2.64 6.65
N ILE A 170 -23.55 2.75 7.02
CA ILE A 170 -22.71 3.90 6.67
C ILE A 170 -22.43 3.94 5.17
N CYS A 171 -22.07 2.81 4.55
CA CYS A 171 -21.91 2.75 3.10
C CYS A 171 -23.17 3.17 2.34
N ASP A 172 -24.34 2.70 2.82
CA ASP A 172 -25.65 3.09 2.26
C ASP A 172 -25.92 4.59 2.41
N GLU A 173 -25.54 5.20 3.54
CA GLU A 173 -25.65 6.64 3.75
C GLU A 173 -24.76 7.40 2.76
N ILE A 174 -23.49 6.97 2.62
CA ILE A 174 -22.56 7.54 1.64
C ILE A 174 -23.15 7.46 0.22
N LEU A 175 -23.67 6.30 -0.20
CA LEU A 175 -24.23 6.15 -1.54
C LEU A 175 -25.49 6.97 -1.79
N ASN A 176 -26.27 7.27 -0.75
CA ASN A 176 -27.48 8.12 -0.85
C ASN A 176 -27.18 9.62 -0.79
N ASN A 177 -26.02 10.00 -0.28
CA ASN A 177 -25.62 11.39 -0.15
C ASN A 177 -25.12 11.91 -1.51
N SER A 178 -25.92 12.63 -2.26
CA SER A 178 -25.64 13.11 -3.62
C SER A 178 -26.14 14.53 -3.87
#